data_84bdaaad56359668f290412cae1780db
#
_entry.id   84bdaaad56359668f290412cae1780db
#
_cell.length_a   1.000
_cell.length_b   1.000
_cell.length_c   1.000
_cell.angle_alpha   90.00
_cell.angle_beta   90.00
_cell.angle_gamma   90.00
#
_symmetry.space_group_name_H-M   'P 1'
#
loop_
_entity.id
_entity.type
_entity.pdbx_description
1 polymer ?
#
loop_
_entity_poly.entity_id
_entity_poly.type
_entity_poly.pdbx_seq_one_letter_code
_entity_poly.pdbx_strand_id
1 'polypeptide(L)'
;MLETLFRQDAQRRLGDIGAADIIVGIPTYKNARTIAPVMRTVAEGLAREFRHLKSVLVVVDGGSPDDTVAVANQMQLPPPVKRLVMSYQGVQGKGSAVHAVFEMARVMRARAVVILEADLQSIAPDWSTRLARPILENAFQIAIPYYLRPLPDGAMTDLLAYPLTRLLYGADVRQPMGGEYALSADFAAKLAARDVWETDVARHGVDIWITTVALLENVKLCQVRLGVKLDDSRELSLSFDPTFVQAIGTLFRLVDIYKRRWLENVATRPAPFYGNGVAAEPPRAWMPAVTAAALGDAFVAGVRRYQRLWRIALTPSTRTAVK
;
A
#
# COMPACT_ATOMS: atom_id res chain seq x y z
N MET A 1 23.50 -5.69 -0.30
CA MET A 1 22.04 -5.47 -0.27
C MET A 1 21.38 -5.59 -1.64
N LEU A 2 21.84 -4.90 -2.71
CA LEU A 2 21.30 -5.11 -4.07
C LEU A 2 21.53 -6.53 -4.60
N GLU A 3 22.69 -7.11 -4.34
CA GLU A 3 23.05 -8.47 -4.77
C GLU A 3 22.18 -9.56 -4.12
N THR A 4 21.60 -9.28 -2.97
CA THR A 4 20.69 -10.19 -2.27
C THR A 4 19.25 -10.06 -2.73
N LEU A 5 18.86 -8.88 -3.26
CA LEU A 5 17.49 -8.59 -3.70
C LEU A 5 17.27 -8.83 -5.20
N PHE A 6 18.31 -8.70 -6.01
CA PHE A 6 18.20 -8.76 -7.47
C PHE A 6 19.26 -9.65 -8.10
N ARG A 7 18.85 -10.39 -9.13
CA ARG A 7 19.76 -11.12 -10.00
C ARG A 7 20.64 -10.15 -10.80
N GLN A 8 21.78 -10.63 -11.29
CA GLN A 8 22.74 -9.81 -12.03
C GLN A 8 22.16 -9.13 -13.28
N ASP A 9 21.24 -9.80 -13.99
CA ASP A 9 20.55 -9.23 -15.16
C ASP A 9 19.69 -8.03 -14.79
N ALA A 10 19.01 -8.10 -13.67
CA ALA A 10 18.22 -7.00 -13.14
C ALA A 10 19.08 -5.78 -12.75
N GLN A 11 20.26 -6.04 -12.17
CA GLN A 11 21.21 -4.97 -11.82
C GLN A 11 21.77 -4.26 -13.06
N ARG A 12 22.09 -5.01 -14.15
CA ARG A 12 22.50 -4.41 -15.43
C ARG A 12 21.40 -3.50 -15.99
N ARG A 13 20.15 -3.98 -16.05
CA ARG A 13 19.01 -3.21 -16.55
C ARG A 13 18.76 -1.94 -15.73
N LEU A 14 18.99 -1.96 -14.42
CA LEU A 14 18.96 -0.76 -13.58
C LEU A 14 20.04 0.24 -13.99
N GLY A 15 21.25 -0.24 -14.26
CA GLY A 15 22.38 0.59 -14.75
C GLY A 15 22.07 1.24 -16.11
N ASP A 16 21.47 0.52 -17.04
CA ASP A 16 21.11 1.01 -18.38
C ASP A 16 20.04 2.11 -18.35
N ILE A 17 19.11 2.07 -17.38
CA ILE A 17 18.10 3.12 -17.21
C ILE A 17 18.73 4.40 -16.64
N GLY A 18 19.69 4.26 -15.73
CA GLY A 18 20.36 5.39 -15.07
C GLY A 18 19.51 6.10 -14.03
N ALA A 19 19.74 7.40 -13.81
CA ALA A 19 19.05 8.19 -12.80
C ALA A 19 17.59 8.47 -13.19
N ALA A 20 16.71 8.51 -12.20
CA ALA A 20 15.30 8.86 -12.32
C ALA A 20 14.93 9.96 -11.32
N ASP A 21 13.97 10.84 -11.67
CA ASP A 21 13.38 11.79 -10.73
C ASP A 21 12.24 11.13 -9.94
N ILE A 22 11.45 10.31 -10.63
CA ILE A 22 10.27 9.62 -10.07
C ILE A 22 10.37 8.13 -10.40
N ILE A 23 10.14 7.30 -9.38
CA ILE A 23 9.90 5.88 -9.56
C ILE A 23 8.46 5.58 -9.13
N VAL A 24 7.70 4.95 -10.02
CA VAL A 24 6.41 4.36 -9.68
C VAL A 24 6.56 2.85 -9.65
N GLY A 25 6.51 2.29 -8.45
CA GLY A 25 6.58 0.86 -8.21
C GLY A 25 5.19 0.22 -8.17
N ILE A 26 5.03 -0.86 -8.91
CA ILE A 26 3.81 -1.67 -8.94
C ILE A 26 4.17 -3.10 -8.50
N PRO A 27 3.99 -3.44 -7.21
CA PRO A 27 4.05 -4.81 -6.76
C PRO A 27 3.01 -5.68 -7.48
N THR A 28 3.42 -6.84 -8.01
CA THR A 28 2.50 -7.72 -8.76
C THR A 28 2.62 -9.17 -8.35
N TYR A 29 1.46 -9.85 -8.33
CA TYR A 29 1.37 -11.31 -8.27
C TYR A 29 0.03 -11.75 -8.84
N LYS A 30 0.03 -12.50 -9.95
CA LYS A 30 -1.17 -12.97 -10.67
C LYS A 30 -2.09 -11.84 -11.16
N ASN A 31 -1.51 -10.81 -11.75
CA ASN A 31 -2.21 -9.64 -12.24
C ASN A 31 -2.26 -9.53 -13.78
N ALA A 32 -2.17 -10.64 -14.52
CA ALA A 32 -2.14 -10.63 -15.99
C ALA A 32 -3.28 -9.83 -16.60
N ARG A 33 -4.47 -9.80 -15.97
CA ARG A 33 -5.66 -9.10 -16.46
C ARG A 33 -5.67 -7.61 -16.15
N THR A 34 -5.05 -7.20 -15.04
CA THR A 34 -5.18 -5.85 -14.48
C THR A 34 -3.93 -5.00 -14.68
N ILE A 35 -2.76 -5.62 -14.83
CA ILE A 35 -1.49 -4.89 -14.90
C ILE A 35 -1.40 -3.94 -16.10
N ALA A 36 -1.89 -4.33 -17.27
CA ALA A 36 -1.79 -3.51 -18.49
C ALA A 36 -2.59 -2.20 -18.40
N PRO A 37 -3.89 -2.18 -18.01
CA PRO A 37 -4.64 -0.94 -17.82
C PRO A 37 -4.02 -0.06 -16.73
N VAL A 38 -3.55 -0.62 -15.61
CA VAL A 38 -2.89 0.16 -14.55
C VAL A 38 -1.62 0.82 -15.08
N MET A 39 -0.72 0.07 -15.72
CA MET A 39 0.51 0.61 -16.30
C MET A 39 0.24 1.72 -17.31
N ARG A 40 -0.73 1.55 -18.18
CA ARG A 40 -1.10 2.54 -19.20
C ARG A 40 -1.57 3.83 -18.56
N THR A 41 -2.54 3.74 -17.66
CA THR A 41 -3.14 4.90 -16.98
C THR A 41 -2.09 5.69 -16.18
N VAL A 42 -1.21 5.00 -15.46
CA VAL A 42 -0.11 5.63 -14.72
C VAL A 42 0.86 6.33 -15.68
N ALA A 43 1.27 5.66 -16.75
CA ALA A 43 2.23 6.22 -17.70
C ALA A 43 1.66 7.44 -18.45
N GLU A 44 0.37 7.42 -18.80
CA GLU A 44 -0.32 8.57 -19.39
C GLU A 44 -0.30 9.78 -18.44
N GLY A 45 -0.59 9.57 -17.16
CA GLY A 45 -0.53 10.62 -16.15
C GLY A 45 0.86 11.22 -15.99
N LEU A 46 1.88 10.38 -15.89
CA LEU A 46 3.28 10.82 -15.78
C LEU A 46 3.73 11.58 -17.03
N ALA A 47 3.44 11.07 -18.23
CA ALA A 47 3.82 11.71 -19.47
C ALA A 47 3.14 13.07 -19.67
N ARG A 48 1.91 13.24 -19.19
CA ARG A 48 1.15 14.49 -19.28
C ARG A 48 1.63 15.53 -18.27
N GLU A 49 1.72 15.16 -17.00
CA GLU A 49 1.96 16.08 -15.89
C GLU A 49 3.45 16.31 -15.60
N PHE A 50 4.28 15.27 -15.81
CA PHE A 50 5.71 15.27 -15.46
C PHE A 50 6.62 14.98 -16.66
N ARG A 51 6.22 15.38 -17.87
CA ARG A 51 6.99 15.14 -19.11
C ARG A 51 8.42 15.66 -19.08
N HIS A 52 8.72 16.62 -18.22
CA HIS A 52 10.05 17.20 -18.04
C HIS A 52 10.90 16.45 -17.00
N LEU A 53 10.33 15.47 -16.29
CA LEU A 53 10.99 14.64 -15.30
C LEU A 53 11.28 13.25 -15.86
N LYS A 54 12.37 12.66 -15.40
CA LYS A 54 12.74 11.28 -15.73
C LYS A 54 11.89 10.32 -14.88
N SER A 55 10.80 9.84 -15.45
CA SER A 55 9.91 8.91 -14.78
C SER A 55 10.17 7.47 -15.19
N VAL A 56 10.24 6.57 -14.21
CA VAL A 56 10.41 5.12 -14.42
C VAL A 56 9.26 4.37 -13.75
N LEU A 57 8.53 3.60 -14.52
CA LEU A 57 7.50 2.69 -14.06
C LEU A 57 8.13 1.31 -13.85
N VAL A 58 8.11 0.84 -12.63
CA VAL A 58 8.76 -0.41 -12.21
C VAL A 58 7.70 -1.41 -11.79
N VAL A 59 7.59 -2.51 -12.51
CA VAL A 59 6.78 -3.67 -12.12
C VAL A 59 7.69 -4.65 -11.40
N VAL A 60 7.35 -4.97 -10.14
CA VAL A 60 8.11 -5.89 -9.30
C VAL A 60 7.27 -7.12 -9.02
N ASP A 61 7.59 -8.21 -9.71
CA ASP A 61 6.81 -9.43 -9.71
C ASP A 61 7.24 -10.41 -8.62
N GLY A 62 6.26 -10.93 -7.89
CA GLY A 62 6.42 -11.91 -6.81
C GLY A 62 6.56 -13.37 -7.27
N GLY A 63 6.85 -13.62 -8.54
CA GLY A 63 6.92 -14.96 -9.13
C GLY A 63 5.58 -15.44 -9.63
N SER A 64 4.86 -14.60 -10.38
CA SER A 64 3.56 -14.92 -10.99
C SER A 64 3.66 -16.14 -11.90
N PRO A 65 2.78 -17.14 -11.72
CA PRO A 65 2.70 -18.30 -12.62
C PRO A 65 1.89 -18.05 -13.88
N ASP A 66 1.18 -16.91 -13.94
CA ASP A 66 0.38 -16.46 -15.10
C ASP A 66 1.18 -15.52 -16.02
N ASP A 67 0.54 -14.97 -17.04
CA ASP A 67 1.17 -14.10 -18.02
C ASP A 67 1.48 -12.66 -17.53
N THR A 68 1.42 -12.38 -16.22
CA THR A 68 1.64 -11.03 -15.66
C THR A 68 2.93 -10.39 -16.17
N VAL A 69 4.05 -11.11 -16.08
CA VAL A 69 5.38 -10.60 -16.50
C VAL A 69 5.43 -10.40 -18.02
N ALA A 70 4.85 -11.32 -18.78
CA ALA A 70 4.81 -11.23 -20.25
C ALA A 70 4.00 -10.02 -20.71
N VAL A 71 2.81 -9.83 -20.16
CA VAL A 71 1.93 -8.67 -20.40
C VAL A 71 2.64 -7.37 -20.05
N ALA A 72 3.24 -7.28 -18.86
CA ALA A 72 3.96 -6.08 -18.43
C ALA A 72 5.15 -5.75 -19.36
N ASN A 73 5.87 -6.76 -19.84
CA ASN A 73 7.00 -6.59 -20.75
C ASN A 73 6.60 -6.16 -22.18
N GLN A 74 5.40 -6.50 -22.62
CA GLN A 74 4.91 -6.13 -23.95
C GLN A 74 4.31 -4.72 -24.00
N MET A 75 3.98 -4.13 -22.86
CA MET A 75 3.37 -2.79 -22.80
C MET A 75 4.28 -1.73 -23.41
N GLN A 76 3.76 -0.97 -24.34
CA GLN A 76 4.41 0.25 -24.82
C GLN A 76 3.91 1.43 -24.00
N LEU A 77 4.85 2.20 -23.45
CA LEU A 77 4.56 3.37 -22.65
C LEU A 77 4.85 4.65 -23.43
N PRO A 78 4.07 5.72 -23.19
CA PRO A 78 4.31 6.99 -23.85
C PRO A 78 5.66 7.59 -23.38
N PRO A 79 6.47 8.16 -24.30
CA PRO A 79 7.65 8.91 -23.90
C PRO A 79 7.28 10.11 -22.99
N PRO A 80 8.12 10.51 -22.04
CA PRO A 80 9.45 9.97 -21.74
C PRO A 80 9.48 8.85 -20.68
N VAL A 81 8.35 8.23 -20.35
CA VAL A 81 8.25 7.22 -19.29
C VAL A 81 9.00 5.94 -19.68
N LYS A 82 9.98 5.56 -18.88
CA LYS A 82 10.69 4.30 -19.03
C LYS A 82 10.01 3.18 -18.25
N ARG A 83 10.16 1.94 -18.72
CA ARG A 83 9.64 0.73 -18.05
C ARG A 83 10.78 -0.16 -17.58
N LEU A 84 10.59 -0.74 -16.40
CA LEU A 84 11.40 -1.83 -15.87
C LEU A 84 10.48 -2.90 -15.29
N VAL A 85 10.61 -4.14 -15.76
CA VAL A 85 9.88 -5.29 -15.21
C VAL A 85 10.89 -6.25 -14.66
N MET A 86 10.76 -6.63 -13.40
CA MET A 86 11.74 -7.51 -12.73
C MET A 86 11.09 -8.29 -11.59
N SER A 87 11.73 -9.39 -11.23
CA SER A 87 11.41 -10.16 -10.03
C SER A 87 12.44 -9.90 -8.95
N TYR A 88 12.03 -9.97 -7.70
CA TYR A 88 12.91 -9.87 -6.54
C TYR A 88 13.25 -11.26 -5.98
N GLN A 89 14.25 -11.31 -5.10
CA GLN A 89 14.63 -12.49 -4.33
C GLN A 89 14.26 -12.28 -2.86
N GLY A 90 13.93 -13.37 -2.15
CA GLY A 90 13.59 -13.33 -0.73
C GLY A 90 12.16 -13.78 -0.42
N VAL A 91 11.61 -13.30 0.69
CA VAL A 91 10.26 -13.65 1.14
C VAL A 91 9.22 -13.17 0.13
N GLN A 92 8.36 -14.06 -0.36
CA GLN A 92 7.29 -13.67 -1.27
C GLN A 92 6.24 -12.82 -0.55
N GLY A 93 5.92 -11.65 -1.11
CA GLY A 93 4.92 -10.75 -0.59
C GLY A 93 5.03 -9.31 -1.10
N LYS A 94 3.95 -8.56 -0.93
CA LYS A 94 3.87 -7.14 -1.32
C LYS A 94 5.01 -6.32 -0.74
N GLY A 95 5.29 -6.50 0.56
CA GLY A 95 6.34 -5.75 1.25
C GLY A 95 7.74 -5.99 0.68
N SER A 96 8.09 -7.21 0.29
CA SER A 96 9.37 -7.47 -0.36
C SER A 96 9.48 -6.78 -1.71
N ALA A 97 8.40 -6.72 -2.49
CA ALA A 97 8.38 -5.95 -3.74
C ALA A 97 8.52 -4.44 -3.48
N VAL A 98 7.87 -3.92 -2.43
CA VAL A 98 8.02 -2.52 -1.99
C VAL A 98 9.46 -2.24 -1.54
N HIS A 99 10.07 -3.13 -0.76
CA HIS A 99 11.48 -3.03 -0.37
C HIS A 99 12.40 -2.95 -1.60
N ALA A 100 12.16 -3.80 -2.58
CA ALA A 100 12.89 -3.78 -3.84
C ALA A 100 12.77 -2.43 -4.57
N VAL A 101 11.57 -1.83 -4.61
CA VAL A 101 11.35 -0.48 -5.18
C VAL A 101 12.13 0.58 -4.41
N PHE A 102 12.15 0.53 -3.08
CA PHE A 102 12.91 1.48 -2.26
C PHE A 102 14.42 1.40 -2.52
N GLU A 103 14.97 0.21 -2.65
CA GLU A 103 16.38 0.02 -3.01
C GLU A 103 16.67 0.50 -4.44
N MET A 104 15.78 0.28 -5.41
CA MET A 104 15.94 0.84 -6.76
C MET A 104 15.94 2.36 -6.73
N ALA A 105 15.05 2.98 -5.93
CA ALA A 105 14.97 4.43 -5.80
C ALA A 105 16.28 5.03 -5.28
N ARG A 106 16.93 4.36 -4.33
CA ARG A 106 18.23 4.74 -3.81
C ARG A 106 19.33 4.68 -4.89
N VAL A 107 19.38 3.59 -5.66
CA VAL A 107 20.37 3.40 -6.74
C VAL A 107 20.17 4.41 -7.87
N MET A 108 18.92 4.63 -8.27
CA MET A 108 18.57 5.55 -9.36
C MET A 108 18.55 7.02 -8.90
N ARG A 109 18.87 7.31 -7.64
CA ARG A 109 18.87 8.65 -7.04
C ARG A 109 17.54 9.37 -7.26
N ALA A 110 16.44 8.65 -7.08
CA ALA A 110 15.11 9.22 -7.25
C ALA A 110 14.85 10.33 -6.21
N ARG A 111 13.95 11.24 -6.54
CA ARG A 111 13.44 12.27 -5.62
C ARG A 111 12.16 11.81 -4.94
N ALA A 112 11.30 11.13 -5.69
CA ALA A 112 10.04 10.60 -5.21
C ALA A 112 9.87 9.13 -5.61
N VAL A 113 9.29 8.35 -4.69
CA VAL A 113 8.85 6.97 -4.89
C VAL A 113 7.35 6.90 -4.71
N VAL A 114 6.63 6.40 -5.68
CA VAL A 114 5.19 6.15 -5.60
C VAL A 114 4.97 4.64 -5.64
N ILE A 115 4.12 4.11 -4.77
CA ILE A 115 3.66 2.73 -4.81
C ILE A 115 2.19 2.73 -5.20
N LEU A 116 1.83 1.85 -6.13
CA LEU A 116 0.45 1.64 -6.59
C LEU A 116 0.18 0.14 -6.70
N GLU A 117 -1.03 -0.29 -6.38
CA GLU A 117 -1.43 -1.69 -6.53
C GLU A 117 -1.72 -2.04 -8.01
N ALA A 118 -1.52 -3.32 -8.35
CA ALA A 118 -1.60 -3.81 -9.74
C ALA A 118 -3.03 -4.15 -10.20
N ASP A 119 -3.99 -4.16 -9.27
CA ASP A 119 -5.38 -4.59 -9.48
C ASP A 119 -6.41 -3.46 -9.38
N LEU A 120 -5.96 -2.22 -9.40
CA LEU A 120 -6.80 -1.02 -9.34
C LEU A 120 -7.69 -0.89 -10.57
N GLN A 121 -9.00 -1.05 -10.40
CA GLN A 121 -10.00 -0.81 -11.45
C GLN A 121 -10.37 0.66 -11.60
N SER A 122 -10.31 1.42 -10.51
CA SER A 122 -10.69 2.83 -10.48
C SER A 122 -9.53 3.80 -10.71
N ILE A 123 -8.34 3.30 -11.03
CA ILE A 123 -7.17 4.14 -11.20
C ILE A 123 -7.39 5.22 -12.25
N ALA A 124 -7.06 6.47 -11.90
CA ALA A 124 -7.09 7.60 -12.81
C ALA A 124 -5.66 8.10 -13.13
N PRO A 125 -5.45 8.73 -14.28
CA PRO A 125 -4.12 9.18 -14.69
C PRO A 125 -3.44 10.13 -13.71
N ASP A 126 -4.23 10.87 -12.92
CA ASP A 126 -3.73 11.85 -11.95
C ASP A 126 -3.38 11.26 -10.57
N TRP A 127 -3.66 9.99 -10.28
CA TRP A 127 -3.37 9.40 -8.97
C TRP A 127 -1.88 9.43 -8.62
N SER A 128 -1.04 8.92 -9.53
CA SER A 128 0.41 8.90 -9.31
C SER A 128 1.00 10.31 -9.19
N THR A 129 0.51 11.23 -10.01
CA THR A 129 1.02 12.62 -10.03
C THR A 129 0.56 13.42 -8.81
N ARG A 130 -0.68 13.23 -8.36
CA ARG A 130 -1.18 13.83 -7.11
C ARG A 130 -0.40 13.36 -5.90
N LEU A 131 -0.11 12.05 -5.80
CA LEU A 131 0.70 11.49 -4.72
C LEU A 131 2.14 12.00 -4.77
N ALA A 132 2.76 12.08 -5.96
CA ALA A 132 4.16 12.49 -6.10
C ALA A 132 4.37 13.99 -5.86
N ARG A 133 3.40 14.84 -6.21
CA ARG A 133 3.56 16.30 -6.18
C ARG A 133 3.99 16.86 -4.82
N PRO A 134 3.34 16.54 -3.68
CA PRO A 134 3.76 17.04 -2.37
C PRO A 134 5.19 16.63 -1.98
N ILE A 135 5.67 15.50 -2.51
CA ILE A 135 7.03 15.02 -2.30
C ILE A 135 8.02 15.80 -3.15
N LEU A 136 7.73 15.96 -4.44
CA LEU A 136 8.60 16.68 -5.38
C LEU A 136 8.78 18.17 -5.04
N GLU A 137 7.76 18.77 -4.43
CA GLU A 137 7.78 20.14 -3.94
C GLU A 137 8.45 20.26 -2.56
N ASN A 138 8.95 19.17 -1.99
CA ASN A 138 9.58 19.10 -0.66
C ASN A 138 8.68 19.58 0.50
N ALA A 139 7.37 19.63 0.28
CA ALA A 139 6.40 20.04 1.30
C ALA A 139 6.20 18.92 2.34
N PHE A 140 6.23 17.66 1.89
CA PHE A 140 6.01 16.47 2.71
C PHE A 140 7.02 15.37 2.37
N GLN A 141 7.17 14.41 3.29
CA GLN A 141 8.04 13.25 3.12
C GLN A 141 7.25 11.98 2.83
N ILE A 142 5.97 11.97 3.17
CA ILE A 142 5.03 10.91 2.80
C ILE A 142 3.67 11.50 2.47
N ALA A 143 3.07 11.02 1.40
CA ALA A 143 1.70 11.29 0.98
C ALA A 143 0.90 9.99 1.04
N ILE A 144 -0.16 9.97 1.85
CA ILE A 144 -1.06 8.81 2.03
C ILE A 144 -2.35 9.10 1.28
N PRO A 145 -2.97 8.11 0.63
CA PRO A 145 -4.22 8.32 -0.10
C PRO A 145 -5.38 8.62 0.86
N TYR A 146 -6.32 9.37 0.36
CA TYR A 146 -7.65 9.50 0.92
C TYR A 146 -8.66 9.17 -0.18
N TYR A 147 -9.36 8.08 -0.03
CA TYR A 147 -10.40 7.66 -0.96
C TYR A 147 -11.58 7.02 -0.22
N LEU A 148 -12.71 6.98 -0.90
CA LEU A 148 -13.86 6.21 -0.45
C LEU A 148 -13.70 4.77 -0.94
N ARG A 149 -14.01 3.81 -0.08
CA ARG A 149 -14.09 2.39 -0.44
C ARG A 149 -15.51 1.89 -0.23
N PRO A 150 -16.00 1.01 -1.08
CA PRO A 150 -17.23 0.31 -0.80
C PRO A 150 -17.07 -0.59 0.44
N LEU A 151 -18.10 -0.71 1.25
CA LEU A 151 -18.20 -1.78 2.22
C LEU A 151 -18.45 -3.10 1.47
N PRO A 152 -17.78 -4.22 1.76
CA PRO A 152 -16.92 -4.51 2.90
C PRO A 152 -15.41 -4.31 2.64
N ASP A 153 -14.96 -3.86 1.44
CA ASP A 153 -13.54 -3.76 1.08
C ASP A 153 -12.73 -2.87 2.03
N GLY A 154 -13.37 -1.82 2.55
CA GLY A 154 -12.79 -0.93 3.56
C GLY A 154 -12.83 -1.45 4.98
N ALA A 155 -13.50 -2.56 5.28
CA ALA A 155 -13.83 -2.96 6.64
C ALA A 155 -12.62 -3.09 7.57
N MET A 156 -11.54 -3.70 7.12
CA MET A 156 -10.30 -3.84 7.91
C MET A 156 -9.70 -2.47 8.27
N THR A 157 -9.71 -1.56 7.32
CA THR A 157 -9.24 -0.18 7.54
C THR A 157 -10.19 0.59 8.45
N ASP A 158 -11.47 0.60 8.14
CA ASP A 158 -12.44 1.48 8.81
C ASP A 158 -12.81 0.99 10.21
N LEU A 159 -12.83 -0.33 10.45
CA LEU A 159 -13.22 -0.91 11.74
C LEU A 159 -12.03 -1.18 12.68
N LEU A 160 -10.81 -1.31 12.16
CA LEU A 160 -9.65 -1.67 12.96
C LEU A 160 -8.48 -0.69 12.77
N ALA A 161 -7.88 -0.62 11.57
CA ALA A 161 -6.63 0.07 11.40
C ALA A 161 -6.76 1.59 11.64
N TYR A 162 -7.77 2.24 11.10
CA TYR A 162 -8.00 3.67 11.30
C TYR A 162 -8.34 4.01 12.75
N PRO A 163 -9.33 3.39 13.41
CA PRO A 163 -9.65 3.69 14.81
C PRO A 163 -8.47 3.48 15.74
N LEU A 164 -7.70 2.38 15.56
CA LEU A 164 -6.53 2.10 16.39
C LEU A 164 -5.39 3.09 16.13
N THR A 165 -5.12 3.43 14.87
CA THR A 165 -4.10 4.44 14.53
C THR A 165 -4.45 5.79 15.16
N ARG A 166 -5.71 6.21 15.06
CA ARG A 166 -6.18 7.47 15.65
C ARG A 166 -6.10 7.45 17.17
N LEU A 167 -6.55 6.36 17.79
CA LEU A 167 -6.56 6.20 19.24
C LEU A 167 -5.13 6.17 19.81
N LEU A 168 -4.26 5.35 19.23
CA LEU A 168 -2.95 5.07 19.79
C LEU A 168 -1.92 6.15 19.46
N TYR A 169 -1.93 6.66 18.22
CA TYR A 169 -0.91 7.59 17.76
C TYR A 169 -1.41 9.03 17.60
N GLY A 170 -2.69 9.29 17.91
CA GLY A 170 -3.27 10.62 17.84
C GLY A 170 -3.30 11.23 16.44
N ALA A 171 -3.31 10.41 15.39
CA ALA A 171 -3.25 10.88 14.00
C ALA A 171 -4.52 10.54 13.23
N ASP A 172 -5.18 11.56 12.68
CA ASP A 172 -6.39 11.39 11.86
C ASP A 172 -6.03 11.07 10.40
N VAL A 173 -5.38 9.93 10.19
CA VAL A 173 -5.02 9.37 8.89
C VAL A 173 -6.07 8.32 8.51
N ARG A 174 -6.94 8.67 7.54
CA ARG A 174 -8.11 7.84 7.20
C ARG A 174 -7.79 6.50 6.56
N GLN A 175 -6.69 6.42 5.79
CA GLN A 175 -6.28 5.20 5.09
C GLN A 175 -4.88 4.77 5.54
N PRO A 176 -4.68 4.34 6.82
CA PRO A 176 -3.36 4.00 7.34
C PRO A 176 -2.75 2.75 6.69
N MET A 177 -3.55 1.99 5.93
CA MET A 177 -3.11 0.85 5.12
C MET A 177 -3.76 0.91 3.73
N GLY A 178 -3.64 2.09 3.10
CA GLY A 178 -4.28 2.39 1.82
C GLY A 178 -3.79 1.58 0.64
N GLY A 179 -2.55 1.14 0.65
CA GLY A 179 -1.96 0.39 -0.46
C GLY A 179 -1.19 1.27 -1.45
N GLU A 180 -1.67 2.48 -1.70
CA GLU A 180 -1.02 3.50 -2.51
C GLU A 180 -0.40 4.56 -1.61
N TYR A 181 0.80 5.02 -1.94
CA TYR A 181 1.45 6.13 -1.24
C TYR A 181 2.63 6.67 -2.04
N ALA A 182 3.06 7.87 -1.72
CA ALA A 182 4.32 8.38 -2.20
C ALA A 182 5.24 8.75 -1.03
N LEU A 183 6.54 8.53 -1.21
CA LEU A 183 7.57 8.85 -0.22
C LEU A 183 8.70 9.65 -0.87
N SER A 184 9.36 10.49 -0.06
CA SER A 184 10.68 10.99 -0.43
C SER A 184 11.68 9.82 -0.48
N ALA A 185 12.64 9.90 -1.37
CA ALA A 185 13.67 8.85 -1.49
C ALA A 185 14.45 8.68 -0.18
N ASP A 186 14.68 9.76 0.56
CA ASP A 186 15.36 9.70 1.87
C ASP A 186 14.56 8.90 2.89
N PHE A 187 13.24 9.09 2.92
CA PHE A 187 12.39 8.31 3.83
C PHE A 187 12.28 6.85 3.38
N ALA A 188 12.14 6.61 2.07
CA ALA A 188 12.17 5.25 1.50
C ALA A 188 13.47 4.51 1.83
N ALA A 189 14.62 5.18 1.72
CA ALA A 189 15.93 4.62 2.08
C ALA A 189 16.04 4.29 3.57
N LYS A 190 15.51 5.14 4.46
CA LYS A 190 15.45 4.86 5.90
C LYS A 190 14.59 3.64 6.20
N LEU A 191 13.47 3.48 5.53
CA LEU A 191 12.60 2.30 5.67
C LEU A 191 13.29 1.04 5.14
N ALA A 192 13.93 1.12 3.98
CA ALA A 192 14.66 -0.01 3.38
C ALA A 192 15.78 -0.55 4.29
N ALA A 193 16.43 0.32 5.04
CA ALA A 193 17.51 -0.05 5.96
C ALA A 193 17.04 -0.73 7.26
N ARG A 194 15.72 -0.86 7.51
CA ARG A 194 15.19 -1.51 8.71
C ARG A 194 15.26 -3.03 8.61
N ASP A 195 15.55 -3.66 9.72
CA ASP A 195 15.58 -5.13 9.84
C ASP A 195 14.17 -5.68 10.15
N VAL A 196 13.30 -5.64 9.13
CA VAL A 196 11.89 -6.10 9.24
C VAL A 196 11.46 -6.98 8.07
N TRP A 197 12.29 -7.12 7.05
CA TRP A 197 11.95 -7.72 5.76
C TRP A 197 11.87 -9.25 5.77
N GLU A 198 12.04 -9.88 6.93
CA GLU A 198 11.78 -11.31 7.17
C GLU A 198 10.51 -11.55 8.01
N THR A 199 9.80 -10.48 8.38
CA THR A 199 8.55 -10.51 9.15
C THR A 199 7.32 -10.37 8.25
N ASP A 200 6.13 -10.22 8.83
CA ASP A 200 4.90 -9.93 8.08
C ASP A 200 4.94 -8.58 7.35
N VAL A 201 5.90 -7.71 7.66
CA VAL A 201 6.18 -6.49 6.89
C VAL A 201 6.63 -6.82 5.47
N ALA A 202 7.33 -7.94 5.25
CA ALA A 202 7.66 -8.42 3.90
C ALA A 202 6.42 -8.83 3.07
N ARG A 203 5.26 -8.96 3.72
CA ARG A 203 3.99 -9.37 3.13
C ARG A 203 2.98 -8.20 3.17
N HIS A 204 1.76 -8.44 3.64
CA HIS A 204 0.69 -7.43 3.71
C HIS A 204 0.78 -6.49 4.93
N GLY A 205 1.71 -6.70 5.85
CA GLY A 205 1.96 -5.79 6.97
C GLY A 205 2.67 -4.48 6.57
N VAL A 206 3.18 -4.37 5.35
CA VAL A 206 4.00 -3.23 4.90
C VAL A 206 3.28 -1.89 5.00
N ASP A 207 2.02 -1.82 4.58
CA ASP A 207 1.29 -0.54 4.48
C ASP A 207 1.06 0.07 5.87
N ILE A 208 0.55 -0.71 6.82
CA ILE A 208 0.35 -0.24 8.20
C ILE A 208 1.69 0.05 8.90
N TRP A 209 2.75 -0.71 8.59
CA TRP A 209 4.06 -0.48 9.13
C TRP A 209 4.65 0.87 8.67
N ILE A 210 4.60 1.17 7.36
CA ILE A 210 5.09 2.45 6.80
C ILE A 210 4.39 3.64 7.46
N THR A 211 3.06 3.60 7.53
CA THR A 211 2.28 4.69 8.14
C THR A 211 2.61 4.85 9.62
N THR A 212 2.67 3.74 10.36
CA THR A 212 2.98 3.78 11.81
C THR A 212 4.38 4.33 12.05
N VAL A 213 5.38 3.90 11.30
CA VAL A 213 6.76 4.42 11.41
C VAL A 213 6.80 5.92 11.08
N ALA A 214 6.10 6.36 10.03
CA ALA A 214 6.02 7.78 9.67
C ALA A 214 5.45 8.63 10.82
N LEU A 215 4.40 8.15 11.48
CA LEU A 215 3.79 8.83 12.63
C LEU A 215 4.72 8.88 13.84
N LEU A 216 5.38 7.78 14.14
CA LEU A 216 6.27 7.65 15.30
C LEU A 216 7.57 8.44 15.15
N GLU A 217 8.06 8.62 13.94
CA GLU A 217 9.25 9.42 13.65
C GLU A 217 8.92 10.89 13.34
N ASN A 218 7.66 11.29 13.51
CA ASN A 218 7.17 12.64 13.20
C ASN A 218 7.54 13.09 11.77
N VAL A 219 7.46 12.18 10.82
CA VAL A 219 7.69 12.46 9.41
C VAL A 219 6.60 13.39 8.89
N LYS A 220 6.96 14.40 8.09
CA LYS A 220 5.98 15.32 7.49
C LYS A 220 5.05 14.55 6.54
N LEU A 221 3.83 14.31 7.01
CA LEU A 221 2.80 13.50 6.36
C LEU A 221 1.65 14.36 5.88
N CYS A 222 1.11 14.05 4.69
CA CYS A 222 -0.17 14.58 4.21
C CYS A 222 -1.08 13.48 3.68
N GLN A 223 -2.36 13.80 3.56
CA GLN A 223 -3.37 13.00 2.86
C GLN A 223 -3.67 13.61 1.50
N VAL A 224 -3.86 12.76 0.47
CA VAL A 224 -4.15 13.17 -0.90
C VAL A 224 -5.46 12.53 -1.35
N ARG A 225 -6.44 13.34 -1.77
CA ARG A 225 -7.73 12.84 -2.25
C ARG A 225 -7.59 12.21 -3.63
N LEU A 226 -7.98 10.93 -3.75
CA LEU A 226 -7.91 10.16 -4.99
C LEU A 226 -9.29 9.70 -5.51
N GLY A 227 -10.37 10.09 -4.84
CA GLY A 227 -11.73 9.74 -5.25
C GLY A 227 -12.23 8.43 -4.68
N VAL A 228 -12.61 7.47 -5.51
CA VAL A 228 -13.09 6.13 -5.11
C VAL A 228 -12.05 5.08 -5.44
N LYS A 229 -11.77 4.16 -4.52
CA LYS A 229 -10.93 2.98 -4.78
C LYS A 229 -11.81 1.76 -5.01
N LEU A 230 -11.61 1.13 -6.17
CA LEU A 230 -12.16 -0.17 -6.55
C LEU A 230 -11.03 -1.08 -6.98
N ASP A 231 -10.91 -2.23 -6.35
CA ASP A 231 -9.93 -3.25 -6.66
C ASP A 231 -10.57 -4.42 -7.43
N ASP A 232 -9.80 -5.25 -8.12
CA ASP A 232 -10.33 -6.48 -8.74
C ASP A 232 -10.57 -7.53 -7.66
N SER A 233 -11.79 -7.55 -7.13
CA SER A 233 -12.21 -8.32 -5.96
C SER A 233 -12.28 -9.84 -6.14
N ARG A 234 -11.87 -10.39 -7.30
CA ARG A 234 -12.05 -11.84 -7.58
C ARG A 234 -11.25 -12.77 -6.66
N GLU A 235 -10.22 -12.28 -6.02
CA GLU A 235 -9.39 -13.05 -5.08
C GLU A 235 -9.63 -12.72 -3.60
N LEU A 236 -10.44 -11.69 -3.29
CA LEU A 236 -10.67 -11.23 -1.91
C LEU A 236 -11.18 -12.33 -0.97
N SER A 237 -12.02 -13.25 -1.47
CA SER A 237 -12.59 -14.33 -0.65
C SER A 237 -11.58 -15.41 -0.25
N LEU A 238 -10.52 -15.60 -1.03
CA LEU A 238 -9.52 -16.65 -0.79
C LEU A 238 -8.30 -16.15 -0.01
N SER A 239 -8.03 -14.85 -0.02
CA SER A 239 -6.83 -14.26 0.58
C SER A 239 -7.09 -13.42 1.83
N PHE A 240 -8.35 -13.27 2.26
CA PHE A 240 -8.70 -12.42 3.40
C PHE A 240 -8.00 -12.83 4.69
N ASP A 241 -8.04 -14.11 5.06
CA ASP A 241 -7.46 -14.58 6.32
C ASP A 241 -5.95 -14.34 6.41
N PRO A 242 -5.12 -14.71 5.42
CA PRO A 242 -3.70 -14.40 5.46
C PRO A 242 -3.42 -12.89 5.49
N THR A 243 -4.12 -12.10 4.68
CA THR A 243 -3.96 -10.65 4.64
C THR A 243 -4.33 -10.01 5.97
N PHE A 244 -5.45 -10.43 6.57
CA PHE A 244 -5.88 -9.98 7.87
C PHE A 244 -4.84 -10.29 8.96
N VAL A 245 -4.37 -11.53 9.03
CA VAL A 245 -3.38 -11.96 10.04
C VAL A 245 -2.09 -11.18 9.90
N GLN A 246 -1.59 -10.98 8.69
CA GLN A 246 -0.35 -10.27 8.43
C GLN A 246 -0.46 -8.76 8.71
N ALA A 247 -1.51 -8.11 8.24
CA ALA A 247 -1.69 -6.67 8.42
C ALA A 247 -2.05 -6.30 9.86
N ILE A 248 -3.06 -6.96 10.43
CA ILE A 248 -3.50 -6.66 11.80
C ILE A 248 -2.53 -7.24 12.83
N GLY A 249 -1.92 -8.39 12.56
CA GLY A 249 -0.83 -8.92 13.37
C GLY A 249 0.36 -7.95 13.43
N THR A 250 0.74 -7.34 12.30
CA THR A 250 1.76 -6.28 12.27
C THR A 250 1.33 -5.06 13.10
N LEU A 251 0.08 -4.60 12.96
CA LEU A 251 -0.45 -3.50 13.77
C LEU A 251 -0.30 -3.78 15.27
N PHE A 252 -0.74 -4.94 15.75
CA PHE A 252 -0.62 -5.31 17.17
C PHE A 252 0.83 -5.46 17.63
N ARG A 253 1.71 -5.99 16.79
CA ARG A 253 3.15 -6.03 17.08
C ARG A 253 3.72 -4.62 17.25
N LEU A 254 3.33 -3.68 16.40
CA LEU A 254 3.75 -2.28 16.51
C LEU A 254 3.20 -1.62 17.79
N VAL A 255 1.98 -1.94 18.18
CA VAL A 255 1.40 -1.49 19.46
C VAL A 255 2.25 -1.94 20.64
N ASP A 256 2.74 -3.17 20.63
CA ASP A 256 3.59 -3.70 21.70
C ASP A 256 4.99 -3.07 21.68
N ILE A 257 5.64 -3.03 20.52
CA ILE A 257 6.98 -2.44 20.36
C ILE A 257 7.01 -0.97 20.77
N TYR A 258 6.00 -0.21 20.39
CA TYR A 258 5.94 1.24 20.64
C TYR A 258 5.07 1.64 21.82
N LYS A 259 4.90 0.75 22.80
CA LYS A 259 4.02 0.94 23.96
C LYS A 259 4.24 2.28 24.69
N ARG A 260 5.45 2.71 24.89
CA ARG A 260 5.75 3.98 25.55
C ARG A 260 5.20 5.18 24.79
N ARG A 261 5.28 5.15 23.45
CA ARG A 261 4.87 6.27 22.60
C ARG A 261 3.36 6.50 22.61
N TRP A 262 2.56 5.45 22.53
CA TRP A 262 1.10 5.63 22.51
C TRP A 262 0.51 5.85 23.90
N LEU A 263 1.18 5.42 24.98
CA LEU A 263 0.77 5.77 26.35
C LEU A 263 0.95 7.26 26.68
N GLU A 264 1.84 7.95 25.98
CA GLU A 264 2.09 9.39 26.15
C GLU A 264 1.15 10.25 25.25
N ASN A 265 0.37 9.62 24.38
CA ASN A 265 -0.51 10.33 23.46
C ASN A 265 -1.74 10.88 24.19
N VAL A 266 -1.92 12.20 24.16
CA VAL A 266 -2.98 12.89 24.90
C VAL A 266 -4.03 13.56 23.99
N ALA A 267 -3.79 13.66 22.68
CA ALA A 267 -4.69 14.36 21.78
C ALA A 267 -4.61 13.84 20.33
N THR A 268 -5.74 13.85 19.64
CA THR A 268 -5.79 13.59 18.20
C THR A 268 -5.47 14.86 17.42
N ARG A 269 -4.57 14.74 16.42
CA ARG A 269 -4.21 15.82 15.50
C ARG A 269 -4.68 15.47 14.09
N PRO A 270 -5.32 16.41 13.38
CA PRO A 270 -5.70 16.18 11.98
C PRO A 270 -4.44 16.05 11.14
N ALA A 271 -4.42 15.04 10.25
CA ALA A 271 -3.39 14.96 9.22
C ALA A 271 -3.77 15.94 8.08
N PRO A 272 -2.87 16.82 7.66
CA PRO A 272 -3.17 17.82 6.64
C PRO A 272 -3.50 17.18 5.30
N PHE A 273 -4.40 17.82 4.53
CA PHE A 273 -4.63 17.49 3.13
C PHE A 273 -3.72 18.33 2.24
N TYR A 274 -3.19 17.70 1.19
CA TYR A 274 -2.46 18.40 0.14
C TYR A 274 -3.34 18.47 -1.13
N GLY A 275 -3.46 19.69 -1.67
CA GLY A 275 -4.23 19.97 -2.89
C GLY A 275 -5.75 19.92 -2.71
N ASN A 276 -6.46 20.41 -3.74
CA ASN A 276 -7.91 20.45 -3.80
C ASN A 276 -8.42 19.24 -4.57
N GLY A 277 -8.62 18.10 -3.91
CA GLY A 277 -9.25 16.94 -4.51
C GLY A 277 -10.75 16.90 -4.21
N VAL A 278 -11.56 16.45 -5.15
CA VAL A 278 -12.98 16.21 -4.94
C VAL A 278 -13.13 14.87 -4.22
N ALA A 279 -13.85 14.84 -3.11
CA ALA A 279 -14.34 13.58 -2.57
C ALA A 279 -15.45 13.10 -3.50
N ALA A 280 -15.25 11.97 -4.17
CA ALA A 280 -16.31 11.34 -4.95
C ALA A 280 -17.18 10.49 -4.03
N GLU A 281 -18.48 10.39 -4.30
CA GLU A 281 -19.33 9.40 -3.65
C GLU A 281 -19.12 8.03 -4.30
N PRO A 282 -19.08 6.93 -3.51
CA PRO A 282 -19.00 5.59 -4.09
C PRO A 282 -20.24 5.32 -4.95
N PRO A 283 -20.08 4.61 -6.08
CA PRO A 283 -21.20 4.28 -6.95
C PRO A 283 -22.24 3.45 -6.17
N ARG A 284 -23.51 3.86 -6.24
CA ARG A 284 -24.65 3.23 -5.53
C ARG A 284 -24.90 1.77 -5.93
N ALA A 285 -24.42 1.35 -7.09
CA ALA A 285 -24.67 0.03 -7.69
C ALA A 285 -23.58 -1.03 -7.40
N TRP A 286 -22.61 -0.74 -6.54
CA TRP A 286 -21.57 -1.70 -6.22
C TRP A 286 -22.09 -2.70 -5.17
N MET A 287 -22.27 -3.95 -5.58
CA MET A 287 -22.66 -5.05 -4.71
C MET A 287 -21.44 -5.91 -4.39
N PRO A 288 -21.11 -6.14 -3.12
CA PRO A 288 -20.02 -7.03 -2.75
C PRO A 288 -20.33 -8.48 -3.22
N ALA A 289 -19.29 -9.21 -3.57
CA ALA A 289 -19.40 -10.63 -3.93
C ALA A 289 -19.88 -11.51 -2.74
N VAL A 290 -19.82 -10.96 -1.52
CA VAL A 290 -20.20 -11.67 -0.28
C VAL A 290 -21.53 -11.11 0.22
N THR A 291 -22.52 -11.98 0.37
CA THR A 291 -23.85 -11.60 0.91
C THR A 291 -23.81 -11.43 2.42
N ALA A 292 -24.73 -10.62 2.97
CA ALA A 292 -24.88 -10.47 4.42
C ALA A 292 -25.16 -11.80 5.13
N ALA A 293 -25.87 -12.72 4.48
CA ALA A 293 -26.11 -14.07 5.00
C ALA A 293 -24.80 -14.88 5.13
N ALA A 294 -23.96 -14.88 4.10
CA ALA A 294 -22.68 -15.59 4.15
C ALA A 294 -21.72 -15.00 5.23
N LEU A 295 -21.73 -13.68 5.41
CA LEU A 295 -21.00 -13.03 6.51
C LEU A 295 -21.55 -13.45 7.89
N GLY A 296 -22.89 -13.53 8.03
CA GLY A 296 -23.53 -14.01 9.24
C GLY A 296 -23.16 -15.44 9.58
N ASP A 297 -23.18 -16.35 8.60
CA ASP A 297 -22.78 -17.75 8.77
C ASP A 297 -21.31 -17.88 9.16
N ALA A 298 -20.43 -17.14 8.51
CA ALA A 298 -19.00 -17.09 8.83
C ALA A 298 -18.77 -16.55 10.25
N PHE A 299 -19.50 -15.53 10.66
CA PHE A 299 -19.44 -14.97 12.01
C PHE A 299 -19.86 -16.01 13.05
N VAL A 300 -21.01 -16.68 12.87
CA VAL A 300 -21.49 -17.74 13.79
C VAL A 300 -20.48 -18.89 13.88
N ALA A 301 -19.90 -19.32 12.76
CA ALA A 301 -18.85 -20.34 12.75
C ALA A 301 -17.60 -19.87 13.51
N GLY A 302 -17.19 -18.61 13.32
CA GLY A 302 -16.09 -17.97 14.03
C GLY A 302 -16.31 -17.89 15.55
N VAL A 303 -17.53 -17.50 15.99
CA VAL A 303 -17.91 -17.49 17.41
C VAL A 303 -17.71 -18.87 18.03
N ARG A 304 -18.19 -19.93 17.39
CA ARG A 304 -18.05 -21.31 17.87
C ARG A 304 -16.59 -21.75 17.94
N ARG A 305 -15.82 -21.47 16.88
CA ARG A 305 -14.41 -21.86 16.75
C ARG A 305 -13.51 -21.16 17.77
N TYR A 306 -13.72 -19.86 18.01
CA TYR A 306 -12.85 -19.05 18.84
C TYR A 306 -13.41 -18.74 20.23
N GLN A 307 -14.47 -19.41 20.69
CA GLN A 307 -15.13 -19.16 21.96
C GLN A 307 -14.18 -19.19 23.17
N ARG A 308 -13.17 -20.09 23.17
CA ARG A 308 -12.17 -20.15 24.25
C ARG A 308 -11.28 -18.92 24.27
N LEU A 309 -10.83 -18.44 23.12
CA LEU A 309 -10.01 -17.22 23.00
C LEU A 309 -10.83 -15.98 23.42
N TRP A 310 -12.09 -15.91 23.03
CA TRP A 310 -12.97 -14.81 23.39
C TRP A 310 -13.23 -14.70 24.89
N ARG A 311 -13.22 -15.83 25.62
CA ARG A 311 -13.30 -15.83 27.09
C ARG A 311 -12.10 -15.15 27.74
N ILE A 312 -10.94 -15.17 27.11
CA ILE A 312 -9.71 -14.56 27.59
C ILE A 312 -9.61 -13.09 27.13
N ALA A 313 -9.89 -12.84 25.83
CA ALA A 313 -9.65 -11.55 25.19
C ALA A 313 -10.76 -10.53 25.42
N LEU A 314 -12.02 -10.97 25.58
CA LEU A 314 -13.18 -10.06 25.66
C LEU A 314 -13.67 -9.88 27.10
N THR A 315 -14.08 -8.66 27.42
CA THR A 315 -14.76 -8.39 28.70
C THR A 315 -16.08 -9.17 28.81
N PRO A 316 -16.60 -9.45 30.02
CA PRO A 316 -17.90 -10.11 30.17
C PRO A 316 -19.05 -9.42 29.42
N SER A 317 -19.10 -8.09 29.43
CA SER A 317 -20.11 -7.31 28.72
C SER A 317 -20.01 -7.48 27.20
N THR A 318 -18.80 -7.40 26.64
CA THR A 318 -18.57 -7.62 25.19
C THR A 318 -18.96 -9.04 24.78
N ARG A 319 -18.64 -10.04 25.60
CA ARG A 319 -19.05 -11.45 25.34
C ARG A 319 -20.56 -11.63 25.30
N THR A 320 -21.30 -10.89 26.12
CA THR A 320 -22.76 -10.93 26.13
C THR A 320 -23.34 -10.25 24.90
N ALA A 321 -22.74 -9.15 24.44
CA ALA A 321 -23.18 -8.42 23.27
C ALA A 321 -22.93 -9.18 21.94
N VAL A 322 -21.98 -10.12 21.92
CA VAL A 322 -21.61 -10.91 20.74
C VAL A 322 -22.43 -12.23 20.64
N LYS A 323 -23.12 -12.64 21.69
CA LYS A 323 -24.02 -13.82 21.69
C LYS A 323 -25.39 -13.49 21.10
#